data_a4ef05a065d805b5811a2324ca5ead24
#
_entry.id   a4ef05a065d805b5811a2324ca5ead24
#
_cell.length_a   1.000
_cell.length_b   1.000
_cell.length_c   1.000
_cell.angle_alpha   90.00
_cell.angle_beta   90.00
_cell.angle_gamma   90.00
#
_symmetry.space_group_name_H-M   'P 1'
#
loop_
_entity.id
_entity.type
_entity.pdbx_description
1 polymer ?
#
loop_
_entity_poly.entity_id
_entity_poly.type
_entity_poly.pdbx_seq_one_letter_code
_entity_poly.pdbx_strand_id
1 'polypeptide(L)'
;KGERPTIVFGPSTRGQGDQCAPSRAGMQLGSVGLSKVGSPTINASYEYSFYMMALRHGARVIVADLIGLGMPGHHTYVNHIEEAHALLDAARSGLELAHAPKDAPIGFAGYSQGGGASLSAAEYAERYAPDLNVAGTYAGAPPTDLPETMRSIDGSAIAHVLGYAINGFSERSPEFRDAVLAELNPRGIDFLHSAATS
;
A
#
# COMPACT_ATOMS: atom_id res chain seq x y z
N LYS A 1 -32.32 10.30 2.74
CA LYS A 1 -31.15 9.86 1.95
C LYS A 1 -30.02 9.73 2.95
N GLY A 2 -29.44 8.53 3.08
CA GLY A 2 -28.29 8.31 3.93
C GLY A 2 -27.05 9.11 3.46
N GLU A 3 -26.09 9.28 4.37
CA GLU A 3 -24.82 9.96 4.08
C GLU A 3 -24.06 9.21 3.00
N ARG A 4 -23.40 9.95 2.10
CA ARG A 4 -22.57 9.37 1.04
C ARG A 4 -21.34 8.68 1.64
N PRO A 5 -21.17 7.34 1.49
CA PRO A 5 -20.04 6.64 2.07
C PRO A 5 -18.73 7.01 1.37
N THR A 6 -17.62 6.84 2.08
CA THR A 6 -16.27 7.00 1.55
C THR A 6 -15.55 5.66 1.60
N ILE A 7 -15.01 5.21 0.48
CA ILE A 7 -14.19 4.00 0.42
C ILE A 7 -12.73 4.43 0.24
N VAL A 8 -11.90 4.04 1.19
CA VAL A 8 -10.46 4.25 1.15
C VAL A 8 -9.81 2.95 0.70
N PHE A 9 -9.14 2.99 -0.43
CA PHE A 9 -8.45 1.83 -0.98
C PHE A 9 -7.00 1.82 -0.56
N GLY A 10 -6.59 0.71 0.07
CA GLY A 10 -5.19 0.33 0.20
C GLY A 10 -4.75 -0.32 -1.11
N PRO A 11 -3.75 0.25 -1.82
CA PRO A 11 -3.30 -0.31 -3.07
C PRO A 11 -2.61 -1.66 -2.86
N SER A 12 -2.82 -2.56 -3.78
CA SER A 12 -2.02 -3.80 -3.86
C SER A 12 -0.59 -3.47 -4.32
N THR A 13 0.28 -4.46 -4.29
CA THR A 13 1.68 -4.33 -4.68
C THR A 13 1.84 -3.76 -6.09
N ARG A 14 2.56 -2.66 -6.21
CA ARG A 14 2.85 -1.96 -7.47
C ARG A 14 4.34 -1.84 -7.76
N GLY A 15 5.18 -2.10 -6.77
CA GLY A 15 6.61 -1.86 -6.78
C GLY A 15 7.03 -1.01 -5.58
N GLN A 16 8.33 -0.77 -5.45
CA GLN A 16 8.90 0.00 -4.34
C GLN A 16 9.40 1.38 -4.77
N GLY A 17 9.56 1.61 -6.06
CA GLY A 17 10.03 2.88 -6.59
C GLY A 17 8.93 3.96 -6.55
N ASP A 18 9.32 5.22 -6.46
CA ASP A 18 8.41 6.38 -6.41
C ASP A 18 7.44 6.47 -7.60
N GLN A 19 7.83 5.93 -8.75
CA GLN A 19 6.97 5.87 -9.94
C GLN A 19 5.76 4.96 -9.74
N CYS A 20 5.81 4.07 -8.75
CA CYS A 20 4.76 3.11 -8.44
C CYS A 20 3.65 3.69 -7.55
N ALA A 21 3.83 4.92 -7.05
CA ALA A 21 2.81 5.58 -6.24
C ALA A 21 1.47 5.68 -6.99
N PRO A 22 0.34 5.26 -6.41
CA PRO A 22 -0.98 5.36 -7.01
C PRO A 22 -1.31 6.75 -7.53
N SER A 23 -0.94 7.81 -6.81
CA SER A 23 -1.17 9.20 -7.21
C SER A 23 -0.47 9.58 -8.52
N ARG A 24 0.65 8.92 -8.85
CA ARG A 24 1.38 9.15 -10.10
C ARG A 24 0.76 8.45 -11.30
N ALA A 25 0.06 7.33 -11.08
CA ALA A 25 -0.70 6.65 -12.13
C ALA A 25 -2.02 7.38 -12.45
N GLY A 26 -2.51 8.20 -11.53
CA GLY A 26 -3.80 8.89 -11.66
C GLY A 26 -4.96 7.91 -11.80
N MET A 27 -6.07 8.41 -12.35
CA MET A 27 -7.28 7.62 -12.65
C MET A 27 -7.18 6.91 -14.01
N GLN A 28 -6.03 6.33 -14.32
CA GLN A 28 -5.76 5.62 -15.58
C GLN A 28 -5.58 4.12 -15.31
N LEU A 29 -5.93 3.29 -16.30
CA LEU A 29 -5.73 1.84 -16.26
C LEU A 29 -4.25 1.47 -16.17
N GLY A 30 -3.38 2.34 -16.66
CA GLY A 30 -1.94 2.16 -16.58
C GLY A 30 -1.19 3.36 -17.13
N SER A 31 0.07 3.44 -16.79
CA SER A 31 1.00 4.45 -17.30
C SER A 31 2.33 3.80 -17.68
N VAL A 32 2.99 4.41 -18.65
CA VAL A 32 4.36 4.05 -19.04
C VAL A 32 5.25 5.22 -18.66
N GLY A 33 6.35 4.94 -18.02
CA GLY A 33 7.29 5.94 -17.55
C GLY A 33 8.73 5.45 -17.59
N LEU A 34 9.61 6.25 -17.01
CA LEU A 34 11.00 5.88 -16.77
C LEU A 34 11.25 5.89 -15.27
N SER A 35 11.95 4.87 -14.78
CA SER A 35 12.46 4.86 -13.40
C SER A 35 13.51 5.96 -13.20
N LYS A 36 13.90 6.22 -11.96
CA LYS A 36 15.00 7.16 -11.63
C LYS A 36 16.33 6.79 -12.32
N VAL A 37 16.51 5.51 -12.66
CA VAL A 37 17.71 5.00 -13.37
C VAL A 37 17.50 4.91 -14.89
N GLY A 38 16.40 5.46 -15.42
CA GLY A 38 16.13 5.53 -16.85
C GLY A 38 15.56 4.25 -17.48
N SER A 39 15.26 3.22 -16.71
CA SER A 39 14.62 2.00 -17.21
C SER A 39 13.15 2.21 -17.51
N PRO A 40 12.59 1.66 -18.61
CA PRO A 40 11.16 1.70 -18.87
C PRO A 40 10.37 1.03 -17.74
N THR A 41 9.30 1.69 -17.30
CA THR A 41 8.38 1.17 -16.28
C THR A 41 6.97 1.15 -16.82
N ILE A 42 6.23 0.09 -16.49
CA ILE A 42 4.80 -0.03 -16.77
C ILE A 42 4.11 -0.13 -15.42
N ASN A 43 3.28 0.85 -15.12
CA ASN A 43 2.45 0.84 -13.93
C ASN A 43 1.02 0.53 -14.34
N ALA A 44 0.50 -0.63 -13.92
CA ALA A 44 -0.85 -1.05 -14.22
C ALA A 44 -1.74 -0.89 -13.00
N SER A 45 -2.79 -0.08 -13.12
CA SER A 45 -3.81 0.08 -12.09
C SER A 45 -4.91 -0.97 -12.27
N TYR A 46 -4.59 -2.23 -11.96
CA TYR A 46 -5.55 -3.33 -12.09
C TYR A 46 -6.74 -3.22 -11.12
N GLU A 47 -6.65 -2.38 -10.10
CA GLU A 47 -7.73 -2.08 -9.16
C GLU A 47 -8.68 -0.99 -9.66
N TYR A 48 -8.38 -0.36 -10.78
CA TYR A 48 -9.17 0.75 -11.33
C TYR A 48 -10.66 0.40 -11.50
N SER A 49 -10.96 -0.83 -11.88
CA SER A 49 -12.35 -1.31 -12.02
C SER A 49 -13.12 -1.26 -10.68
N PHE A 50 -12.46 -1.54 -9.57
CA PHE A 50 -13.06 -1.47 -8.24
C PHE A 50 -13.31 -0.02 -7.82
N TYR A 51 -12.38 0.90 -8.14
CA TYR A 51 -12.57 2.33 -7.89
C TYR A 51 -13.78 2.85 -8.66
N MET A 52 -13.88 2.51 -9.95
CA MET A 52 -15.00 2.90 -10.80
C MET A 52 -16.32 2.28 -10.35
N MET A 53 -16.31 1.05 -9.85
CA MET A 53 -17.50 0.40 -9.30
C MET A 53 -17.99 1.15 -8.04
N ALA A 54 -17.11 1.48 -7.11
CA ALA A 54 -17.45 2.24 -5.91
C ALA A 54 -18.03 3.62 -6.27
N LEU A 55 -17.40 4.34 -7.20
CA LEU A 55 -17.90 5.63 -7.71
C LEU A 55 -19.28 5.52 -8.34
N ARG A 56 -19.53 4.49 -9.16
CA ARG A 56 -20.85 4.23 -9.78
C ARG A 56 -21.94 3.94 -8.75
N HIS A 57 -21.59 3.35 -7.62
CA HIS A 57 -22.51 3.13 -6.50
C HIS A 57 -22.65 4.35 -5.59
N GLY A 58 -22.09 5.48 -5.97
CA GLY A 58 -22.25 6.75 -5.27
C GLY A 58 -21.30 6.95 -4.10
N ALA A 59 -20.30 6.09 -3.90
CA ALA A 59 -19.29 6.31 -2.89
C ALA A 59 -18.31 7.42 -3.29
N ARG A 60 -17.67 8.08 -2.32
CA ARG A 60 -16.39 8.78 -2.54
C ARG A 60 -15.31 7.73 -2.57
N VAL A 61 -14.28 7.94 -3.37
CA VAL A 61 -13.14 7.04 -3.46
C VAL A 61 -11.88 7.82 -3.12
N ILE A 62 -11.10 7.26 -2.22
CA ILE A 62 -9.76 7.71 -1.86
C ILE A 62 -8.82 6.56 -2.16
N VAL A 63 -7.73 6.82 -2.83
CA VAL A 63 -6.64 5.85 -3.03
C VAL A 63 -5.41 6.44 -2.38
N ALA A 64 -4.91 5.77 -1.34
CA ALA A 64 -3.78 6.27 -0.59
C ALA A 64 -2.46 5.90 -1.31
N ASP A 65 -1.50 6.81 -1.29
CA ASP A 65 -0.10 6.40 -1.41
C ASP A 65 0.34 5.87 -0.05
N LEU A 66 0.96 4.72 -0.03
CA LEU A 66 1.51 4.18 1.20
C LEU A 66 2.87 4.81 1.50
N ILE A 67 3.29 4.73 2.76
CA ILE A 67 4.52 5.38 3.23
C ILE A 67 5.73 4.96 2.39
N GLY A 68 6.51 5.95 1.95
CA GLY A 68 7.70 5.76 1.11
C GLY A 68 7.41 5.64 -0.39
N LEU A 69 6.15 5.70 -0.83
CA LEU A 69 5.81 5.79 -2.25
C LEU A 69 5.62 7.25 -2.67
N GLY A 70 6.40 7.68 -3.66
CA GLY A 70 6.33 9.05 -4.20
C GLY A 70 6.90 10.14 -3.28
N MET A 71 7.56 9.76 -2.20
CA MET A 71 8.15 10.61 -1.18
C MET A 71 9.55 10.09 -0.78
N PRO A 72 10.37 10.86 -0.04
CA PRO A 72 11.68 10.38 0.42
C PRO A 72 11.59 9.14 1.32
N GLY A 73 12.56 8.23 1.21
CA GLY A 73 12.63 6.96 1.92
C GLY A 73 12.19 5.78 1.06
N HIS A 74 12.37 4.56 1.57
CA HIS A 74 11.85 3.36 0.93
C HIS A 74 10.41 3.09 1.36
N HIS A 75 9.62 2.56 0.45
CA HIS A 75 8.29 2.06 0.79
C HIS A 75 8.40 0.97 1.85
N THR A 76 7.74 1.18 3.00
CA THR A 76 7.71 0.25 4.13
C THR A 76 6.73 -0.89 3.87
N TYR A 77 6.98 -1.61 2.80
CA TYR A 77 6.16 -2.69 2.26
C TYR A 77 5.78 -3.71 3.32
N VAL A 78 4.49 -4.00 3.43
CA VAL A 78 3.86 -4.91 4.41
C VAL A 78 4.16 -4.59 5.88
N ASN A 79 4.61 -3.38 6.18
CA ASN A 79 4.56 -2.86 7.54
C ASN A 79 3.12 -2.42 7.84
N HIS A 80 2.30 -3.37 8.22
CA HIS A 80 0.85 -3.18 8.35
C HIS A 80 0.45 -2.10 9.36
N ILE A 81 1.29 -1.80 10.36
CA ILE A 81 1.04 -0.72 11.31
C ILE A 81 1.15 0.64 10.60
N GLU A 82 2.21 0.85 9.83
CA GLU A 82 2.40 2.09 9.09
C GLU A 82 1.38 2.24 7.95
N GLU A 83 1.07 1.13 7.27
CA GLU A 83 0.04 1.11 6.24
C GLU A 83 -1.35 1.43 6.82
N ALA A 84 -1.68 0.91 8.02
CA ALA A 84 -2.92 1.23 8.72
C ALA A 84 -3.03 2.73 9.02
N HIS A 85 -1.97 3.32 9.58
CA HIS A 85 -1.95 4.75 9.87
C HIS A 85 -2.10 5.58 8.60
N ALA A 86 -1.42 5.20 7.51
CA ALA A 86 -1.54 5.88 6.23
C ALA A 86 -2.99 5.87 5.68
N LEU A 87 -3.70 4.74 5.77
CA LEU A 87 -5.10 4.66 5.34
C LEU A 87 -6.04 5.45 6.24
N LEU A 88 -5.83 5.43 7.55
CA LEU A 88 -6.64 6.19 8.50
C LEU A 88 -6.44 7.71 8.32
N ASP A 89 -5.21 8.16 8.08
CA ASP A 89 -4.93 9.56 7.80
C ASP A 89 -5.41 9.99 6.42
N ALA A 90 -5.33 9.10 5.41
CA ALA A 90 -5.94 9.34 4.11
C ALA A 90 -7.47 9.50 4.21
N ALA A 91 -8.12 8.73 5.10
CA ALA A 91 -9.55 8.89 5.37
C ALA A 91 -9.88 10.28 5.92
N ARG A 92 -9.15 10.74 6.94
CA ARG A 92 -9.32 12.08 7.53
C ARG A 92 -9.13 13.18 6.49
N SER A 93 -7.98 13.13 5.80
CA SER A 93 -7.64 14.12 4.76
C SER A 93 -8.65 14.13 3.63
N GLY A 94 -9.12 12.96 3.21
CA GLY A 94 -10.09 12.84 2.14
C GLY A 94 -11.49 13.34 2.52
N LEU A 95 -11.93 13.15 3.76
CA LEU A 95 -13.17 13.74 4.26
C LEU A 95 -13.07 15.26 4.30
N GLU A 96 -11.95 15.79 4.78
CA GLU A 96 -11.70 17.24 4.85
C GLU A 96 -11.69 17.88 3.45
N LEU A 97 -10.94 17.31 2.51
CA LEU A 97 -10.88 17.77 1.12
C LEU A 97 -12.23 17.72 0.42
N ALA A 98 -13.05 16.73 0.75
CA ALA A 98 -14.40 16.60 0.19
C ALA A 98 -15.45 17.46 0.91
N HIS A 99 -15.06 18.23 1.93
CA HIS A 99 -15.98 18.93 2.82
C HIS A 99 -17.12 18.03 3.32
N ALA A 100 -16.77 16.77 3.59
CA ALA A 100 -17.71 15.77 4.07
C ALA A 100 -17.91 15.89 5.60
N PRO A 101 -19.07 15.49 6.13
CA PRO A 101 -19.24 15.36 7.56
C PRO A 101 -18.19 14.43 8.18
N LYS A 102 -17.73 14.78 9.39
CA LYS A 102 -16.69 13.99 10.08
C LYS A 102 -17.15 12.57 10.43
N ASP A 103 -18.46 12.40 10.62
CA ASP A 103 -19.12 11.13 10.92
C ASP A 103 -19.61 10.38 9.68
N ALA A 104 -19.24 10.85 8.46
CA ALA A 104 -19.56 10.14 7.24
C ALA A 104 -19.02 8.70 7.28
N PRO A 105 -19.81 7.69 6.85
CA PRO A 105 -19.39 6.30 6.94
C PRO A 105 -18.18 6.03 6.02
N ILE A 106 -17.16 5.37 6.60
CA ILE A 106 -15.92 5.01 5.93
C ILE A 106 -15.83 3.49 5.81
N GLY A 107 -15.48 3.02 4.62
CA GLY A 107 -15.04 1.66 4.40
C GLY A 107 -13.58 1.62 3.96
N PHE A 108 -12.83 0.62 4.41
CA PHE A 108 -11.51 0.31 3.87
C PHE A 108 -11.63 -0.88 2.92
N ALA A 109 -10.88 -0.86 1.83
CA ALA A 109 -10.86 -1.97 0.88
C ALA A 109 -9.48 -2.15 0.26
N GLY A 110 -9.06 -3.40 0.09
CA GLY A 110 -7.79 -3.70 -0.55
C GLY A 110 -7.58 -5.19 -0.76
N TYR A 111 -6.60 -5.52 -1.58
CA TYR A 111 -6.21 -6.89 -1.89
C TYR A 111 -4.70 -7.06 -1.68
N SER A 112 -4.25 -8.24 -1.26
CA SER A 112 -2.85 -8.56 -1.00
C SER A 112 -2.24 -7.57 0.02
N GLN A 113 -1.20 -6.82 -0.32
CA GLN A 113 -0.67 -5.73 0.50
C GLN A 113 -1.79 -4.79 0.98
N GLY A 114 -2.61 -4.30 0.05
CA GLY A 114 -3.74 -3.43 0.38
C GLY A 114 -4.79 -4.11 1.26
N GLY A 115 -4.92 -5.45 1.16
CA GLY A 115 -5.74 -6.25 2.07
C GLY A 115 -5.19 -6.22 3.49
N GLY A 116 -3.88 -6.39 3.66
CA GLY A 116 -3.19 -6.25 4.95
C GLY A 116 -3.36 -4.86 5.54
N ALA A 117 -3.11 -3.83 4.73
CA ALA A 117 -3.29 -2.44 5.12
C ALA A 117 -4.73 -2.14 5.58
N SER A 118 -5.74 -2.62 4.82
CA SER A 118 -7.16 -2.40 5.13
C SER A 118 -7.59 -3.14 6.40
N LEU A 119 -7.14 -4.37 6.59
CA LEU A 119 -7.41 -5.16 7.80
C LEU A 119 -6.83 -4.45 9.02
N SER A 120 -5.56 -4.06 8.95
CA SER A 120 -4.89 -3.36 10.05
C SER A 120 -5.48 -1.97 10.30
N ALA A 121 -5.95 -1.27 9.26
CA ALA A 121 -6.68 0.00 9.46
C ALA A 121 -7.94 -0.21 10.32
N ALA A 122 -8.68 -1.31 10.13
CA ALA A 122 -9.82 -1.64 10.98
C ALA A 122 -9.39 -1.97 12.42
N GLU A 123 -8.31 -2.72 12.61
CA GLU A 123 -7.79 -3.07 13.93
C GLU A 123 -7.30 -1.85 14.73
N TYR A 124 -6.69 -0.89 14.03
CA TYR A 124 -6.12 0.32 14.65
C TYR A 124 -7.10 1.47 14.78
N ALA A 125 -8.27 1.40 14.13
CA ALA A 125 -9.23 2.50 14.04
C ALA A 125 -9.60 3.08 15.41
N GLU A 126 -10.03 2.24 16.34
CA GLU A 126 -10.47 2.71 17.67
C GLU A 126 -9.34 3.39 18.46
N ARG A 127 -8.10 2.92 18.29
CA ARG A 127 -6.95 3.44 19.04
C ARG A 127 -6.31 4.66 18.40
N TYR A 128 -6.21 4.66 17.06
CA TYR A 128 -5.50 5.70 16.31
C TYR A 128 -6.42 6.78 15.76
N ALA A 129 -7.63 6.40 15.37
CA ALA A 129 -8.59 7.27 14.70
C ALA A 129 -10.01 7.13 15.25
N PRO A 130 -10.22 7.33 16.58
CA PRO A 130 -11.53 7.18 17.20
C PRO A 130 -12.56 8.22 16.73
N ASP A 131 -12.12 9.23 15.99
CA ASP A 131 -12.92 10.25 15.34
C ASP A 131 -13.57 9.82 14.04
N LEU A 132 -13.13 8.69 13.46
CA LEU A 132 -13.66 8.16 12.20
C LEU A 132 -14.80 7.17 12.43
N ASN A 133 -15.85 7.29 11.62
CA ASN A 133 -16.96 6.34 11.60
C ASN A 133 -16.63 5.17 10.63
N VAL A 134 -15.84 4.20 11.09
CA VAL A 134 -15.47 3.03 10.29
C VAL A 134 -16.65 2.05 10.26
N ALA A 135 -17.32 1.97 9.11
CA ALA A 135 -18.52 1.17 8.90
C ALA A 135 -18.23 -0.26 8.43
N GLY A 136 -17.05 -0.52 7.88
CA GLY A 136 -16.67 -1.85 7.43
C GLY A 136 -15.35 -1.91 6.68
N THR A 137 -14.86 -3.13 6.48
CA THR A 137 -13.60 -3.39 5.79
C THR A 137 -13.71 -4.62 4.89
N TYR A 138 -13.14 -4.52 3.70
CA TYR A 138 -12.88 -5.64 2.82
C TYR A 138 -11.36 -5.86 2.71
N ALA A 139 -10.89 -7.00 3.18
CA ALA A 139 -9.49 -7.40 3.12
C ALA A 139 -9.35 -8.69 2.30
N GLY A 140 -9.03 -8.55 1.02
CA GLY A 140 -8.81 -9.69 0.13
C GLY A 140 -7.38 -10.22 0.25
N ALA A 141 -7.21 -11.52 0.52
CA ALA A 141 -5.92 -12.21 0.62
C ALA A 141 -4.84 -11.44 1.42
N PRO A 142 -5.13 -10.96 2.64
CA PRO A 142 -4.16 -10.22 3.43
C PRO A 142 -3.01 -11.15 3.86
N PRO A 143 -1.74 -10.71 3.77
CA PRO A 143 -0.59 -11.48 4.25
C PRO A 143 -0.48 -11.39 5.78
N THR A 144 -1.35 -12.11 6.49
CA THR A 144 -1.47 -12.05 7.97
C THR A 144 -0.35 -12.80 8.70
N ASP A 145 0.23 -13.81 8.05
CA ASP A 145 1.43 -14.51 8.51
C ASP A 145 2.57 -14.22 7.52
N LEU A 146 3.37 -13.18 7.82
CA LEU A 146 4.47 -12.77 6.95
C LEU A 146 5.53 -13.86 6.76
N PRO A 147 6.01 -14.55 7.81
CA PRO A 147 6.97 -15.64 7.64
C PRO A 147 6.47 -16.76 6.72
N GLU A 148 5.22 -17.17 6.85
CA GLU A 148 4.64 -18.21 6.00
C GLU A 148 4.41 -17.69 4.57
N THR A 149 3.92 -16.47 4.44
CA THR A 149 3.77 -15.81 3.14
C THR A 149 5.11 -15.74 2.41
N MET A 150 6.17 -15.32 3.09
CA MET A 150 7.52 -15.22 2.50
C MET A 150 8.03 -16.58 2.05
N ARG A 151 7.85 -17.64 2.86
CA ARG A 151 8.24 -19.01 2.45
C ARG A 151 7.47 -19.49 1.23
N SER A 152 6.18 -19.19 1.16
CA SER A 152 5.31 -19.67 0.07
C SER A 152 5.60 -19.00 -1.28
N ILE A 153 6.11 -17.76 -1.27
CA ILE A 153 6.45 -17.03 -2.50
C ILE A 153 7.92 -17.16 -2.90
N ASP A 154 8.78 -17.67 -2.02
CA ASP A 154 10.18 -17.91 -2.35
C ASP A 154 10.32 -18.85 -3.54
N GLY A 155 11.19 -18.48 -4.48
CA GLY A 155 11.38 -19.22 -5.73
C GLY A 155 10.23 -19.12 -6.73
N SER A 156 9.15 -18.39 -6.45
CA SER A 156 8.03 -18.16 -7.35
C SER A 156 8.28 -16.99 -8.32
N ALA A 157 7.37 -16.81 -9.29
CA ALA A 157 7.42 -15.68 -10.21
C ALA A 157 7.29 -14.30 -9.53
N ILE A 158 6.77 -14.27 -8.31
CA ILE A 158 6.60 -13.04 -7.53
C ILE A 158 7.63 -12.92 -6.38
N ALA A 159 8.69 -13.73 -6.38
CA ALA A 159 9.72 -13.69 -5.33
C ALA A 159 10.38 -12.31 -5.16
N HIS A 160 10.33 -11.44 -6.18
CA HIS A 160 10.85 -10.07 -6.09
C HIS A 160 10.21 -9.24 -4.97
N VAL A 161 8.97 -9.54 -4.56
CA VAL A 161 8.31 -8.82 -3.45
C VAL A 161 8.98 -9.10 -2.09
N LEU A 162 9.78 -10.18 -1.96
CA LEU A 162 10.64 -10.40 -0.79
C LEU A 162 11.63 -9.25 -0.60
N GLY A 163 12.20 -8.76 -1.72
CA GLY A 163 13.09 -7.61 -1.71
C GLY A 163 12.40 -6.34 -1.20
N TYR A 164 11.13 -6.14 -1.56
CA TYR A 164 10.35 -5.00 -1.05
C TYR A 164 10.18 -5.07 0.47
N ALA A 165 9.81 -6.25 1.00
CA ALA A 165 9.64 -6.43 2.44
C ALA A 165 10.97 -6.22 3.18
N ILE A 166 12.06 -6.83 2.70
CA ILE A 166 13.38 -6.68 3.31
C ILE A 166 13.83 -5.22 3.31
N ASN A 167 13.70 -4.51 2.21
CA ASN A 167 14.03 -3.09 2.13
C ASN A 167 13.16 -2.25 3.07
N GLY A 168 11.86 -2.52 3.09
CA GLY A 168 10.91 -1.80 3.94
C GLY A 168 11.20 -1.95 5.43
N PHE A 169 11.46 -3.17 5.90
CA PHE A 169 11.84 -3.41 7.30
C PHE A 169 13.23 -2.87 7.62
N SER A 170 14.17 -2.93 6.67
CA SER A 170 15.52 -2.37 6.81
C SER A 170 15.52 -0.85 6.96
N GLU A 171 14.52 -0.16 6.39
CA GLU A 171 14.34 1.29 6.55
C GLU A 171 14.04 1.67 8.01
N ARG A 172 13.40 0.78 8.76
CA ARG A 172 12.95 1.03 10.14
C ARG A 172 13.81 0.41 11.21
N SER A 173 14.58 -0.62 10.88
CA SER A 173 15.45 -1.32 11.84
C SER A 173 16.85 -1.47 11.29
N PRO A 174 17.81 -0.63 11.76
CA PRO A 174 19.23 -0.79 11.43
C PRO A 174 19.76 -2.17 11.81
N GLU A 175 19.33 -2.73 12.93
CA GLU A 175 19.75 -4.07 13.41
C GLU A 175 19.31 -5.15 12.42
N PHE A 176 18.05 -5.08 11.95
CA PHE A 176 17.54 -6.00 10.93
C PHE A 176 18.32 -5.88 9.63
N ARG A 177 18.52 -4.64 9.17
CA ARG A 177 19.30 -4.37 7.95
C ARG A 177 20.70 -4.97 8.03
N ASP A 178 21.41 -4.71 9.13
CA ASP A 178 22.80 -5.14 9.30
C ASP A 178 22.89 -6.68 9.39
N ALA A 179 21.90 -7.32 10.05
CA ALA A 179 21.79 -8.80 10.09
C ALA A 179 21.56 -9.38 8.70
N VAL A 180 20.64 -8.79 7.91
CA VAL A 180 20.37 -9.24 6.54
C VAL A 180 21.62 -9.07 5.65
N LEU A 181 22.27 -7.90 5.69
CA LEU A 181 23.46 -7.63 4.87
C LEU A 181 24.61 -8.57 5.19
N ALA A 182 24.76 -9.03 6.44
CA ALA A 182 25.78 -9.97 6.84
C ALA A 182 25.60 -11.39 6.21
N GLU A 183 24.36 -11.77 5.86
CA GLU A 183 24.04 -13.08 5.27
C GLU A 183 23.99 -13.04 3.73
N LEU A 184 23.95 -11.84 3.12
CA LEU A 184 23.82 -11.72 1.67
C LEU A 184 25.14 -11.83 0.93
N ASN A 185 25.12 -12.57 -0.16
CA ASN A 185 26.16 -12.53 -1.18
C ASN A 185 25.95 -11.34 -2.13
N PRO A 186 26.91 -11.02 -3.03
CA PRO A 186 26.78 -9.89 -3.96
C PRO A 186 25.51 -9.91 -4.80
N ARG A 187 25.03 -11.09 -5.23
CA ARG A 187 23.79 -11.21 -5.99
C ARG A 187 22.55 -10.86 -5.17
N GLY A 188 22.56 -11.19 -3.86
CA GLY A 188 21.49 -10.81 -2.94
C GLY A 188 21.45 -9.29 -2.74
N ILE A 189 22.59 -8.63 -2.66
CA ILE A 189 22.69 -7.17 -2.58
C ILE A 189 22.15 -6.53 -3.85
N ASP A 190 22.54 -7.02 -5.03
CA ASP A 190 22.04 -6.54 -6.32
C ASP A 190 20.52 -6.72 -6.44
N PHE A 191 19.99 -7.84 -5.92
CA PHE A 191 18.55 -8.11 -5.87
C PHE A 191 17.81 -7.06 -5.04
N LEU A 192 18.29 -6.72 -3.84
CA LEU A 192 17.67 -5.69 -2.99
C LEU A 192 17.72 -4.31 -3.65
N HIS A 193 18.84 -3.94 -4.28
CA HIS A 193 18.96 -2.68 -5.02
C HIS A 193 17.98 -2.63 -6.22
N SER A 194 17.83 -3.73 -6.96
CA SER A 194 16.87 -3.82 -8.05
C SER A 194 15.44 -3.68 -7.55
N ALA A 195 15.10 -4.34 -6.43
CA ALA A 195 13.79 -4.24 -5.82
C ALA A 195 13.45 -2.80 -5.39
N ALA A 196 14.40 -2.07 -4.82
CA ALA A 196 14.21 -0.69 -4.37
C ALA A 196 13.81 0.30 -5.48
N THR A 197 14.05 -0.04 -6.73
CA THR A 197 13.83 0.85 -7.89
C THR A 197 12.77 0.34 -8.88
N SER A 198 12.22 -0.84 -8.62
CA SER A 198 11.22 -1.49 -9.47
C SER A 198 9.79 -1.06 -9.15
#